data_3824e1c7450d8b1753a842260c8a16a6
#
_entry.id   3824e1c7450d8b1753a842260c8a16a6
#
_cell.length_a   1.000
_cell.length_b   1.000
_cell.length_c   1.000
_cell.angle_alpha   90.00
_cell.angle_beta   90.00
_cell.angle_gamma   90.00
#
_symmetry.space_group_name_H-M   'P 1'
#
loop_
_entity.id
_entity.type
_entity.pdbx_description
1 polymer ?
#
loop_
_entity_poly.entity_id
_entity_poly.type
_entity_poly.pdbx_seq_one_letter_code
_entity_poly.pdbx_strand_id
1 'polypeptide(L)'
;MRCASRLAHRRREATGRGVFTVGEEAARRIGLPIAGARVAVQGFGNVGGVAGKLFAEAGARVVAVQDHGGAIYREAGLDVPALLAHVAATGSVAGFAGAEVMAPDAFWDVPCDILIPAALEQQITEANAGRIQAKMVIEGANGPTTPQADDILHDRGILVLPDVIANAGGVTVSYFEWVQDFSSFFWSEDEINARLIKIMRDAFAAVWQVASEHQVSLRTATFIIACQRILRARDLRGLYP
;
A
#
# COMPACT_ATOMS: atom_id res chain seq x y z
N MET A 1 -31.44 3.92 -2.51
CA MET A 1 -30.40 4.98 -2.54
C MET A 1 -29.36 4.90 -1.41
N ARG A 2 -29.66 4.48 -0.18
CA ARG A 2 -28.64 4.37 0.91
C ARG A 2 -27.63 3.20 0.76
N CYS A 3 -27.95 2.17 -0.03
CA CYS A 3 -27.06 1.01 -0.22
C CYS A 3 -25.87 1.34 -1.13
N ALA A 4 -26.12 2.04 -2.24
CA ALA A 4 -25.07 2.41 -3.20
C ALA A 4 -24.00 3.37 -2.60
N SER A 5 -24.39 4.27 -1.70
CA SER A 5 -23.44 5.20 -1.06
C SER A 5 -22.51 4.51 -0.04
N ARG A 6 -23.01 3.49 0.66
CA ARG A 6 -22.20 2.69 1.61
C ARG A 6 -21.22 1.78 0.88
N LEU A 7 -21.62 1.16 -0.24
CA LEU A 7 -20.75 0.33 -1.08
C LEU A 7 -19.61 1.17 -1.70
N ALA A 8 -19.91 2.35 -2.20
CA ALA A 8 -18.90 3.26 -2.74
C ALA A 8 -17.85 3.70 -1.68
N HIS A 9 -18.26 3.88 -0.42
CA HIS A 9 -17.35 4.23 0.67
C HIS A 9 -16.41 3.04 1.02
N ARG A 10 -16.94 1.83 1.11
CA ARG A 10 -16.19 0.59 1.37
C ARG A 10 -15.10 0.34 0.34
N ARG A 11 -15.41 0.55 -0.94
CA ARG A 11 -14.47 0.41 -2.04
C ARG A 11 -13.30 1.41 -1.95
N ARG A 12 -13.56 2.63 -1.45
CA ARG A 12 -12.53 3.67 -1.31
C ARG A 12 -11.46 3.29 -0.29
N GLU A 13 -11.82 2.61 0.80
CA GLU A 13 -10.88 2.23 1.86
C GLU A 13 -10.15 0.92 1.57
N ALA A 14 -10.69 0.05 0.72
CA ALA A 14 -10.21 -1.31 0.52
C ALA A 14 -8.74 -1.39 0.09
N THR A 15 -8.31 -0.51 -0.83
CA THR A 15 -6.93 -0.50 -1.32
C THR A 15 -5.96 -0.07 -0.20
N GLY A 16 -6.25 1.02 0.49
CA GLY A 16 -5.42 1.47 1.62
C GLY A 16 -5.37 0.46 2.77
N ARG A 17 -6.47 -0.24 3.03
CA ARG A 17 -6.53 -1.35 3.99
C ARG A 17 -5.68 -2.54 3.53
N GLY A 18 -5.66 -2.85 2.25
CA GLY A 18 -4.76 -3.85 1.67
C GLY A 18 -3.29 -3.49 1.89
N VAL A 19 -2.91 -2.25 1.58
CA VAL A 19 -1.56 -1.70 1.81
C VAL A 19 -1.15 -1.86 3.28
N PHE A 20 -2.03 -1.47 4.21
CA PHE A 20 -1.78 -1.63 5.64
C PHE A 20 -1.62 -3.10 6.03
N THR A 21 -2.55 -3.97 5.61
CA THR A 21 -2.55 -5.40 5.98
C THR A 21 -1.27 -6.11 5.53
N VAL A 22 -0.85 -5.88 4.28
CA VAL A 22 0.38 -6.46 3.74
C VAL A 22 1.61 -5.87 4.42
N GLY A 23 1.61 -4.55 4.67
CA GLY A 23 2.68 -3.86 5.38
C GLY A 23 2.85 -4.35 6.81
N GLU A 24 1.76 -4.56 7.55
CA GLU A 24 1.77 -5.14 8.90
C GLU A 24 2.37 -6.55 8.91
N GLU A 25 1.97 -7.41 7.98
CA GLU A 25 2.50 -8.76 7.86
C GLU A 25 3.99 -8.77 7.50
N ALA A 26 4.42 -7.88 6.60
CA ALA A 26 5.82 -7.73 6.25
C ALA A 26 6.65 -7.22 7.43
N ALA A 27 6.18 -6.18 8.12
CA ALA A 27 6.83 -5.60 9.29
C ALA A 27 7.07 -6.67 10.38
N ARG A 28 6.04 -7.51 10.66
CA ARG A 28 6.16 -8.62 11.60
C ARG A 28 7.26 -9.61 11.20
N ARG A 29 7.38 -9.94 9.90
CA ARG A 29 8.39 -10.90 9.40
C ARG A 29 9.81 -10.38 9.45
N ILE A 30 10.01 -9.07 9.27
CA ILE A 30 11.34 -8.44 9.38
C ILE A 30 11.65 -7.91 10.79
N GLY A 31 10.77 -8.18 11.77
CA GLY A 31 10.96 -7.73 13.16
C GLY A 31 10.85 -6.21 13.34
N LEU A 32 10.12 -5.50 12.48
CA LEU A 32 9.86 -4.07 12.60
C LEU A 32 8.55 -3.83 13.37
N PRO A 33 8.59 -3.31 14.61
CA PRO A 33 7.38 -2.97 15.33
C PRO A 33 6.70 -1.77 14.64
N ILE A 34 5.38 -1.90 14.39
CA ILE A 34 4.60 -0.80 13.83
C ILE A 34 4.46 0.35 14.83
N ALA A 35 4.24 0.03 16.10
CA ALA A 35 4.18 1.06 17.15
C ALA A 35 5.50 1.83 17.22
N GLY A 36 5.42 3.15 17.02
CA GLY A 36 6.58 4.05 17.00
C GLY A 36 7.34 4.10 15.67
N ALA A 37 7.05 3.22 14.70
CA ALA A 37 7.66 3.27 13.37
C ALA A 37 7.35 4.60 12.66
N ARG A 38 8.33 5.14 11.96
CA ARG A 38 8.17 6.37 11.15
C ARG A 38 7.67 6.00 9.77
N VAL A 39 6.57 6.62 9.36
CA VAL A 39 5.92 6.37 8.07
C VAL A 39 5.95 7.66 7.24
N ALA A 40 6.38 7.55 5.99
CA ALA A 40 6.26 8.61 4.98
C ALA A 40 5.27 8.16 3.89
N VAL A 41 4.35 9.05 3.49
CA VAL A 41 3.30 8.73 2.50
C VAL A 41 3.35 9.72 1.37
N GLN A 42 3.56 9.24 0.14
CA GLN A 42 3.41 10.03 -1.06
C GLN A 42 2.03 9.79 -1.69
N GLY A 43 1.26 10.86 -1.87
CA GLY A 43 -0.13 10.78 -2.26
C GLY A 43 -1.05 10.53 -1.04
N PHE A 44 -1.87 11.53 -0.68
CA PHE A 44 -2.73 11.45 0.51
C PHE A 44 -4.23 11.42 0.15
N GLY A 45 -4.53 10.73 -0.96
CA GLY A 45 -5.88 10.46 -1.43
C GLY A 45 -6.49 9.19 -0.81
N ASN A 46 -7.35 8.51 -1.60
CA ASN A 46 -8.09 7.32 -1.15
C ASN A 46 -7.20 6.17 -0.66
N VAL A 47 -5.99 6.01 -1.21
CA VAL A 47 -5.08 4.92 -0.84
C VAL A 47 -4.16 5.35 0.29
N GLY A 48 -3.35 6.39 0.05
CA GLY A 48 -2.35 6.84 1.01
C GLY A 48 -2.96 7.43 2.28
N GLY A 49 -4.07 8.18 2.18
CA GLY A 49 -4.78 8.70 3.36
C GLY A 49 -5.33 7.59 4.25
N VAL A 50 -5.92 6.54 3.66
CA VAL A 50 -6.42 5.38 4.42
C VAL A 50 -5.28 4.56 4.99
N ALA A 51 -4.24 4.28 4.22
CA ALA A 51 -3.06 3.57 4.72
C ALA A 51 -2.40 4.34 5.87
N GLY A 52 -2.16 5.65 5.70
CA GLY A 52 -1.60 6.51 6.75
C GLY A 52 -2.44 6.53 8.02
N LYS A 53 -3.77 6.58 7.89
CA LYS A 53 -4.71 6.47 9.01
C LYS A 53 -4.53 5.14 9.76
N LEU A 54 -4.56 4.02 9.06
CA LEU A 54 -4.47 2.71 9.68
C LEU A 54 -3.10 2.47 10.35
N PHE A 55 -2.00 2.93 9.74
CA PHE A 55 -0.69 2.90 10.39
C PHE A 55 -0.66 3.77 11.65
N ALA A 56 -1.25 4.97 11.63
CA ALA A 56 -1.33 5.83 12.80
C ALA A 56 -2.18 5.20 13.92
N GLU A 57 -3.32 4.58 13.60
CA GLU A 57 -4.17 3.83 14.53
C GLU A 57 -3.44 2.63 15.15
N ALA A 58 -2.51 2.01 14.42
CA ALA A 58 -1.64 0.94 14.91
C ALA A 58 -0.43 1.47 15.71
N GLY A 59 -0.35 2.78 15.97
CA GLY A 59 0.69 3.43 16.79
C GLY A 59 1.92 3.88 16.04
N ALA A 60 1.94 3.86 14.71
CA ALA A 60 3.02 4.44 13.92
C ALA A 60 2.95 5.98 13.94
N ARG A 61 4.08 6.62 13.67
CA ARG A 61 4.18 8.07 13.48
C ARG A 61 4.25 8.38 11.99
N VAL A 62 3.20 8.96 11.41
CA VAL A 62 3.25 9.49 10.06
C VAL A 62 4.04 10.80 10.11
N VAL A 63 5.30 10.77 9.70
CA VAL A 63 6.24 11.89 9.84
C VAL A 63 6.27 12.81 8.62
N ALA A 64 5.98 12.29 7.44
CA ALA A 64 5.95 13.07 6.20
C ALA A 64 4.79 12.65 5.32
N VAL A 65 4.19 13.64 4.67
CA VAL A 65 3.18 13.43 3.63
C VAL A 65 3.43 14.38 2.48
N GLN A 66 3.34 13.86 1.26
CA GLN A 66 3.45 14.63 0.03
C GLN A 66 2.21 14.40 -0.85
N ASP A 67 1.70 15.45 -1.48
CA ASP A 67 0.72 15.36 -2.56
C ASP A 67 1.03 16.37 -3.69
N HIS A 68 0.09 16.54 -4.62
CA HIS A 68 0.24 17.46 -5.74
C HIS A 68 0.40 18.95 -5.34
N GLY A 69 -0.02 19.32 -4.13
CA GLY A 69 0.06 20.69 -3.63
C GLY A 69 1.32 20.97 -2.83
N GLY A 70 2.07 19.95 -2.42
CA GLY A 70 3.30 20.12 -1.66
C GLY A 70 3.69 18.94 -0.78
N ALA A 71 4.69 19.16 0.05
CA ALA A 71 5.13 18.19 1.04
C ALA A 71 5.22 18.85 2.42
N ILE A 72 4.85 18.08 3.45
CA ILE A 72 4.83 18.50 4.85
C ILE A 72 5.55 17.47 5.71
N TYR A 73 6.18 17.94 6.78
CA TYR A 73 6.96 17.13 7.69
C TYR A 73 6.71 17.50 9.15
N ARG A 74 6.76 16.52 10.04
CA ARG A 74 6.79 16.70 11.49
C ARG A 74 7.44 15.49 12.16
N GLU A 75 8.59 15.69 12.79
CA GLU A 75 9.36 14.63 13.47
C GLU A 75 8.52 13.89 14.54
N ALA A 76 7.73 14.63 15.32
CA ALA A 76 6.86 14.05 16.35
C ALA A 76 5.68 13.23 15.79
N GLY A 77 5.46 13.26 14.48
CA GLY A 77 4.29 12.71 13.80
C GLY A 77 3.18 13.73 13.58
N LEU A 78 2.53 13.62 12.43
CA LEU A 78 1.38 14.42 12.02
C LEU A 78 0.12 13.95 12.74
N ASP A 79 -0.79 14.86 13.04
CA ASP A 79 -2.16 14.52 13.44
C ASP A 79 -2.93 14.07 12.20
N VAL A 80 -2.96 12.76 11.98
CA VAL A 80 -3.54 12.17 10.76
C VAL A 80 -5.05 12.42 10.66
N PRO A 81 -5.87 12.31 11.71
CA PRO A 81 -7.27 12.70 11.67
C PRO A 81 -7.47 14.16 11.24
N ALA A 82 -6.74 15.09 11.84
CA ALA A 82 -6.81 16.51 11.49
C ALA A 82 -6.34 16.77 10.05
N LEU A 83 -5.27 16.08 9.60
CA LEU A 83 -4.77 16.18 8.23
C LEU A 83 -5.79 15.65 7.21
N LEU A 84 -6.46 14.54 7.49
CA LEU A 84 -7.53 14.02 6.63
C LEU A 84 -8.71 15.00 6.52
N ALA A 85 -9.10 15.64 7.63
CA ALA A 85 -10.13 16.66 7.60
C ALA A 85 -9.71 17.89 6.79
N HIS A 86 -8.45 18.32 6.94
CA HIS A 86 -7.88 19.42 6.13
C HIS A 86 -7.89 19.08 4.63
N VAL A 87 -7.40 17.91 4.25
CA VAL A 87 -7.39 17.47 2.83
C VAL A 87 -8.81 17.33 2.27
N ALA A 88 -9.76 16.84 3.07
CA ALA A 88 -11.16 16.79 2.64
C ALA A 88 -11.77 18.19 2.38
N ALA A 89 -11.32 19.20 3.10
CA ALA A 89 -11.78 20.58 2.93
C ALA A 89 -11.07 21.36 1.84
N THR A 90 -9.76 21.11 1.63
CA THR A 90 -8.90 21.93 0.75
C THR A 90 -8.48 21.20 -0.52
N GLY A 91 -8.53 19.87 -0.53
CA GLY A 91 -8.07 19.03 -1.63
C GLY A 91 -6.57 18.71 -1.60
N SER A 92 -5.80 19.24 -0.64
CA SER A 92 -4.34 19.05 -0.58
C SER A 92 -3.82 19.09 0.85
N VAL A 93 -2.61 18.57 1.07
CA VAL A 93 -1.87 18.69 2.34
C VAL A 93 -1.24 20.07 2.53
N ALA A 94 -1.15 20.86 1.48
CA ALA A 94 -0.57 22.20 1.53
C ALA A 94 -1.33 23.09 2.52
N GLY A 95 -0.60 23.88 3.30
CA GLY A 95 -1.17 24.80 4.29
C GLY A 95 -1.72 24.13 5.55
N PHE A 96 -1.47 22.84 5.77
CA PHE A 96 -1.84 22.18 7.03
C PHE A 96 -1.08 22.79 8.22
N ALA A 97 -1.84 23.37 9.16
CA ALA A 97 -1.28 23.97 10.37
C ALA A 97 -0.79 22.86 11.32
N GLY A 98 0.45 22.91 11.76
CA GLY A 98 1.03 21.90 12.67
C GLY A 98 2.03 20.96 11.99
N ALA A 99 2.45 21.30 10.79
CA ALA A 99 3.54 20.67 10.06
C ALA A 99 4.47 21.73 9.45
N GLU A 100 5.71 21.36 9.26
CA GLU A 100 6.69 22.14 8.52
C GLU A 100 6.49 21.89 7.02
N VAL A 101 6.52 22.96 6.22
CA VAL A 101 6.54 22.84 4.76
C VAL A 101 7.94 22.45 4.32
N MET A 102 8.04 21.45 3.46
CA MET A 102 9.31 21.00 2.90
C MET A 102 9.28 21.08 1.37
N ALA A 103 10.46 21.17 0.78
CA ALA A 103 10.58 21.09 -0.67
C ALA A 103 10.12 19.70 -1.16
N PRO A 104 9.32 19.59 -2.23
CA PRO A 104 8.80 18.28 -2.68
C PRO A 104 9.89 17.25 -2.96
N ASP A 105 11.04 17.64 -3.49
CA ASP A 105 12.15 16.72 -3.74
C ASP A 105 12.83 16.23 -2.46
N ALA A 106 12.82 17.01 -1.39
CA ALA A 106 13.38 16.62 -0.09
C ALA A 106 12.54 15.52 0.60
N PHE A 107 11.33 15.24 0.13
CA PHE A 107 10.51 14.14 0.65
C PHE A 107 11.22 12.78 0.56
N TRP A 108 12.02 12.56 -0.48
CA TRP A 108 12.73 11.30 -0.69
C TRP A 108 13.91 11.09 0.25
N ASP A 109 14.36 12.14 0.94
CA ASP A 109 15.44 12.08 1.93
C ASP A 109 14.93 11.88 3.37
N VAL A 110 13.61 11.89 3.58
CA VAL A 110 13.01 11.78 4.91
C VAL A 110 13.40 10.45 5.57
N PRO A 111 14.05 10.50 6.74
CA PRO A 111 14.34 9.30 7.50
C PRO A 111 13.04 8.65 7.98
N CYS A 112 12.68 7.49 7.42
CA CYS A 112 11.49 6.75 7.81
C CYS A 112 11.78 5.24 7.87
N ASP A 113 10.91 4.48 8.52
CA ASP A 113 11.00 3.03 8.53
C ASP A 113 10.17 2.43 7.39
N ILE A 114 9.09 3.11 7.02
CA ILE A 114 8.13 2.68 5.99
C ILE A 114 7.86 3.85 5.04
N LEU A 115 8.03 3.61 3.75
CA LEU A 115 7.66 4.54 2.68
C LEU A 115 6.48 3.97 1.89
N ILE A 116 5.43 4.78 1.67
CA ILE A 116 4.22 4.38 0.94
C ILE A 116 4.04 5.29 -0.28
N PRO A 117 4.55 4.92 -1.47
CA PRO A 117 4.24 5.62 -2.71
C PRO A 117 2.81 5.25 -3.15
N ALA A 118 1.88 6.19 -3.02
CA ALA A 118 0.45 6.01 -3.28
C ALA A 118 -0.14 7.13 -4.17
N ALA A 119 0.71 7.86 -4.93
CA ALA A 119 0.29 8.93 -5.82
C ALA A 119 0.13 8.43 -7.26
N LEU A 120 1.23 8.37 -8.00
CA LEU A 120 1.28 8.06 -9.42
C LEU A 120 2.31 6.96 -9.71
N GLU A 121 2.32 6.52 -10.95
CA GLU A 121 3.36 5.64 -11.49
C GLU A 121 4.72 6.34 -11.58
N GLN A 122 5.81 5.57 -11.56
CA GLN A 122 7.20 6.03 -11.80
C GLN A 122 7.66 7.19 -10.91
N GLN A 123 7.27 7.17 -9.65
CA GLN A 123 7.69 8.18 -8.68
C GLN A 123 9.05 7.88 -8.05
N ILE A 124 9.35 6.60 -7.83
CA ILE A 124 10.66 6.14 -7.40
C ILE A 124 11.44 5.71 -8.64
N THR A 125 12.49 6.46 -8.92
CA THR A 125 13.32 6.31 -10.10
C THR A 125 14.79 6.17 -9.70
N GLU A 126 15.68 5.93 -10.66
CA GLU A 126 17.14 5.89 -10.45
C GLU A 126 17.66 7.18 -9.79
N ALA A 127 17.01 8.32 -10.06
CA ALA A 127 17.44 9.62 -9.54
C ALA A 127 17.24 9.75 -8.01
N ASN A 128 16.22 9.08 -7.43
CA ASN A 128 15.88 9.23 -6.02
C ASN A 128 15.95 7.93 -5.20
N ALA A 129 15.97 6.75 -5.82
CA ALA A 129 16.03 5.47 -5.11
C ALA A 129 17.26 5.36 -4.18
N GLY A 130 18.39 5.94 -4.59
CA GLY A 130 19.62 5.99 -3.79
C GLY A 130 19.51 6.81 -2.50
N ARG A 131 18.52 7.72 -2.40
CA ARG A 131 18.29 8.64 -1.29
C ARG A 131 17.34 8.08 -0.23
N ILE A 132 16.48 7.12 -0.61
CA ILE A 132 15.46 6.56 0.27
C ILE A 132 16.10 5.86 1.48
N GLN A 133 15.65 6.18 2.68
CA GLN A 133 16.21 5.67 3.95
C GLN A 133 15.24 4.68 4.64
N ALA A 134 14.19 4.24 3.98
CA ALA A 134 13.22 3.31 4.52
C ALA A 134 13.80 1.89 4.69
N LYS A 135 13.24 1.10 5.60
CA LYS A 135 13.47 -0.34 5.71
C LYS A 135 12.58 -1.12 4.74
N MET A 136 11.40 -0.59 4.47
CA MET A 136 10.50 -1.14 3.46
C MET A 136 9.73 -0.06 2.71
N VAL A 137 9.43 -0.36 1.45
CA VAL A 137 8.57 0.41 0.55
C VAL A 137 7.32 -0.43 0.30
N ILE A 138 6.12 0.17 0.47
CA ILE A 138 4.83 -0.50 0.23
C ILE A 138 4.13 0.21 -0.92
N GLU A 139 4.06 -0.39 -2.06
CA GLU A 139 3.52 0.22 -3.28
C GLU A 139 1.99 0.31 -3.25
N GLY A 140 1.47 1.49 -2.92
CA GLY A 140 0.03 1.77 -2.93
C GLY A 140 -0.49 2.18 -4.31
N ALA A 141 0.30 2.89 -5.11
CA ALA A 141 0.01 3.20 -6.51
C ALA A 141 0.37 2.02 -7.43
N ASN A 142 -0.06 2.06 -8.68
CA ASN A 142 0.35 1.10 -9.70
C ASN A 142 1.70 1.52 -10.30
N GLY A 143 2.67 0.61 -10.35
CA GLY A 143 3.99 0.85 -10.93
C GLY A 143 4.72 2.09 -10.39
N PRO A 144 4.71 2.38 -9.09
CA PRO A 144 5.31 3.62 -8.58
C PRO A 144 6.84 3.58 -8.62
N THR A 145 7.43 2.39 -8.69
CA THR A 145 8.89 2.17 -8.73
C THR A 145 9.29 1.66 -10.11
N THR A 146 10.26 2.32 -10.73
CA THR A 146 10.83 1.85 -12.01
C THR A 146 11.64 0.57 -11.80
N PRO A 147 11.80 -0.28 -12.82
CA PRO A 147 12.60 -1.51 -12.68
C PRO A 147 14.03 -1.25 -12.18
N GLN A 148 14.70 -0.23 -12.70
CA GLN A 148 16.04 0.15 -12.28
C GLN A 148 16.09 0.64 -10.83
N ALA A 149 15.07 1.36 -10.40
CA ALA A 149 14.95 1.78 -9.00
C ALA A 149 14.69 0.59 -8.07
N ASP A 150 13.92 -0.40 -8.51
CA ASP A 150 13.66 -1.65 -7.76
C ASP A 150 14.98 -2.40 -7.49
N ASP A 151 15.85 -2.49 -8.50
CA ASP A 151 17.19 -3.08 -8.37
C ASP A 151 18.05 -2.30 -7.35
N ILE A 152 18.06 -0.97 -7.43
CA ILE A 152 18.80 -0.12 -6.48
C ILE A 152 18.29 -0.33 -5.05
N LEU A 153 16.97 -0.37 -4.83
CA LEU A 153 16.38 -0.61 -3.52
C LEU A 153 16.72 -2.00 -2.99
N HIS A 154 16.68 -3.01 -3.86
CA HIS A 154 17.05 -4.38 -3.52
C HIS A 154 18.53 -4.49 -3.08
N ASP A 155 19.45 -3.92 -3.85
CA ASP A 155 20.89 -3.92 -3.54
C ASP A 155 21.20 -3.21 -2.21
N ARG A 156 20.36 -2.24 -1.82
CA ARG A 156 20.44 -1.54 -0.53
C ARG A 156 19.75 -2.29 0.61
N GLY A 157 19.19 -3.47 0.35
CA GLY A 157 18.49 -4.27 1.36
C GLY A 157 17.14 -3.68 1.80
N ILE A 158 16.55 -2.81 1.00
CA ILE A 158 15.21 -2.24 1.25
C ILE A 158 14.16 -3.20 0.72
N LEU A 159 13.28 -3.66 1.60
CA LEU A 159 12.21 -4.58 1.22
C LEU A 159 11.12 -3.85 0.42
N VAL A 160 10.91 -4.22 -0.83
CA VAL A 160 9.82 -3.68 -1.66
C VAL A 160 8.63 -4.64 -1.65
N LEU A 161 7.47 -4.17 -1.20
CA LEU A 161 6.19 -4.86 -1.31
C LEU A 161 5.51 -4.39 -2.58
N PRO A 162 5.48 -5.22 -3.65
CA PRO A 162 5.04 -4.76 -4.97
C PRO A 162 3.54 -4.49 -5.01
N ASP A 163 3.16 -3.56 -5.87
CA ASP A 163 1.79 -3.10 -6.08
C ASP A 163 0.79 -4.25 -6.29
N VAL A 164 1.15 -5.22 -7.11
CA VAL A 164 0.30 -6.37 -7.45
C VAL A 164 -0.21 -7.14 -6.22
N ILE A 165 0.50 -7.08 -5.09
CA ILE A 165 0.04 -7.66 -3.82
C ILE A 165 -0.41 -6.58 -2.84
N ALA A 166 0.27 -5.44 -2.76
CA ALA A 166 0.01 -4.43 -1.75
C ALA A 166 -1.33 -3.71 -1.98
N ASN A 167 -1.64 -3.32 -3.22
CA ASN A 167 -2.86 -2.60 -3.56
C ASN A 167 -4.04 -3.49 -4.01
N ALA A 168 -3.89 -4.81 -3.98
CA ALA A 168 -4.91 -5.78 -4.40
C ALA A 168 -6.21 -5.74 -3.58
N GLY A 169 -6.23 -5.00 -2.47
CA GLY A 169 -7.45 -4.85 -1.65
C GLY A 169 -8.62 -4.26 -2.42
N GLY A 170 -8.37 -3.30 -3.30
CA GLY A 170 -9.41 -2.68 -4.13
C GLY A 170 -10.08 -3.66 -5.08
N VAL A 171 -9.31 -4.44 -5.83
CA VAL A 171 -9.84 -5.44 -6.76
C VAL A 171 -10.53 -6.58 -6.01
N THR A 172 -10.05 -6.96 -4.83
CA THR A 172 -10.66 -7.99 -3.99
C THR A 172 -12.05 -7.57 -3.54
N VAL A 173 -12.24 -6.33 -3.08
CA VAL A 173 -13.56 -5.84 -2.67
C VAL A 173 -14.47 -5.64 -3.89
N SER A 174 -13.96 -5.23 -5.05
CA SER A 174 -14.75 -5.19 -6.28
C SER A 174 -15.28 -6.57 -6.67
N TYR A 175 -14.49 -7.63 -6.47
CA TYR A 175 -14.97 -9.00 -6.65
C TYR A 175 -16.07 -9.36 -5.64
N PHE A 176 -15.95 -8.94 -4.39
CA PHE A 176 -17.01 -9.16 -3.39
C PHE A 176 -18.30 -8.42 -3.75
N GLU A 177 -18.22 -7.21 -4.29
CA GLU A 177 -19.38 -6.48 -4.79
C GLU A 177 -20.10 -7.28 -5.88
N TRP A 178 -19.33 -7.77 -6.87
CA TRP A 178 -19.88 -8.59 -7.93
C TRP A 178 -20.56 -9.88 -7.41
N VAL A 179 -19.94 -10.59 -6.46
CA VAL A 179 -20.53 -11.80 -5.84
C VAL A 179 -21.82 -11.47 -5.10
N GLN A 180 -21.87 -10.37 -4.35
CA GLN A 180 -23.04 -9.94 -3.61
C GLN A 180 -24.18 -9.54 -4.54
N ASP A 181 -23.88 -8.81 -5.61
CA ASP A 181 -24.87 -8.39 -6.61
C ASP A 181 -25.46 -9.62 -7.32
N PHE A 182 -24.60 -10.58 -7.69
CA PHE A 182 -25.04 -11.80 -8.37
C PHE A 182 -25.89 -12.71 -7.47
N SER A 183 -25.51 -12.84 -6.19
CA SER A 183 -26.22 -13.69 -5.22
C SER A 183 -27.41 -13.01 -4.55
N SER A 184 -27.56 -11.68 -4.70
CA SER A 184 -28.53 -10.86 -3.97
C SER A 184 -28.43 -11.00 -2.45
N PHE A 185 -27.23 -11.35 -1.94
CA PHE A 185 -26.93 -11.51 -0.52
C PHE A 185 -25.80 -10.58 -0.11
N PHE A 186 -26.08 -9.65 0.79
CA PHE A 186 -25.17 -8.56 1.15
C PHE A 186 -24.52 -8.79 2.51
N TRP A 187 -23.19 -8.71 2.55
CA TRP A 187 -22.39 -8.81 3.76
C TRP A 187 -22.32 -7.47 4.48
N SER A 188 -22.12 -7.52 5.79
CA SER A 188 -21.77 -6.35 6.58
C SER A 188 -20.36 -5.86 6.24
N GLU A 189 -20.04 -4.64 6.68
CA GLU A 189 -18.71 -4.08 6.49
C GLU A 189 -17.63 -4.90 7.21
N ASP A 190 -17.92 -5.34 8.42
CA ASP A 190 -17.00 -6.16 9.21
C ASP A 190 -16.70 -7.51 8.53
N GLU A 191 -17.73 -8.15 7.94
CA GLU A 191 -17.54 -9.39 7.18
C GLU A 191 -16.68 -9.17 5.94
N ILE A 192 -16.88 -8.06 5.20
CA ILE A 192 -16.08 -7.70 4.03
C ILE A 192 -14.63 -7.47 4.45
N ASN A 193 -14.41 -6.68 5.50
CA ASN A 193 -13.08 -6.37 5.99
C ASN A 193 -12.35 -7.62 6.52
N ALA A 194 -13.04 -8.48 7.26
CA ALA A 194 -12.45 -9.73 7.76
C ALA A 194 -12.03 -10.67 6.61
N ARG A 195 -12.88 -10.81 5.58
CA ARG A 195 -12.56 -11.59 4.38
C ARG A 195 -11.41 -11.00 3.59
N LEU A 196 -11.41 -9.67 3.41
CA LEU A 196 -10.33 -8.94 2.75
C LEU A 196 -8.99 -9.19 3.45
N ILE A 197 -8.92 -8.95 4.76
CA ILE A 197 -7.72 -9.14 5.56
C ILE A 197 -7.20 -10.57 5.44
N LYS A 198 -8.10 -11.56 5.54
CA LYS A 198 -7.71 -12.97 5.39
C LYS A 198 -7.10 -13.24 4.01
N ILE A 199 -7.75 -12.81 2.93
CA ILE A 199 -7.24 -13.03 1.56
C ILE A 199 -5.89 -12.36 1.36
N MET A 200 -5.73 -11.12 1.82
CA MET A 200 -4.48 -10.38 1.69
C MET A 200 -3.34 -11.03 2.46
N ARG A 201 -3.59 -11.51 3.68
CA ARG A 201 -2.61 -12.22 4.49
C ARG A 201 -2.20 -13.56 3.87
N ASP A 202 -3.18 -14.35 3.43
CA ASP A 202 -2.93 -15.65 2.79
C ASP A 202 -2.12 -15.48 1.50
N ALA A 203 -2.47 -14.49 0.68
CA ALA A 203 -1.76 -14.17 -0.56
C ALA A 203 -0.31 -13.71 -0.27
N PHE A 204 -0.12 -12.82 0.70
CA PHE A 204 1.20 -12.37 1.10
C PHE A 204 2.06 -13.50 1.67
N ALA A 205 1.47 -14.38 2.49
CA ALA A 205 2.18 -15.54 3.02
C ALA A 205 2.71 -16.45 1.90
N ALA A 206 1.91 -16.70 0.86
CA ALA A 206 2.33 -17.48 -0.30
C ALA A 206 3.47 -16.79 -1.07
N VAL A 207 3.38 -15.48 -1.29
CA VAL A 207 4.45 -14.70 -1.95
C VAL A 207 5.74 -14.74 -1.14
N TRP A 208 5.64 -14.55 0.17
CA TRP A 208 6.80 -14.60 1.07
C TRP A 208 7.49 -15.96 1.06
N GLN A 209 6.70 -17.03 1.07
CA GLN A 209 7.22 -18.40 1.01
C GLN A 209 8.03 -18.61 -0.28
N VAL A 210 7.45 -18.30 -1.43
CA VAL A 210 8.13 -18.45 -2.73
C VAL A 210 9.38 -17.58 -2.82
N ALA A 211 9.32 -16.33 -2.34
CA ALA A 211 10.48 -15.45 -2.29
C ALA A 211 11.62 -16.05 -1.46
N SER A 212 11.29 -16.61 -0.29
CA SER A 212 12.27 -17.24 0.61
C SER A 212 12.84 -18.54 0.04
N GLU A 213 12.02 -19.39 -0.57
CA GLU A 213 12.44 -20.67 -1.16
C GLU A 213 13.36 -20.48 -2.37
N HIS A 214 13.06 -19.49 -3.21
CA HIS A 214 13.81 -19.22 -4.44
C HIS A 214 14.88 -18.13 -4.28
N GLN A 215 15.00 -17.50 -3.10
CA GLN A 215 15.93 -16.40 -2.83
C GLN A 215 15.80 -15.26 -3.85
N VAL A 216 14.54 -14.85 -4.11
CA VAL A 216 14.19 -13.78 -5.07
C VAL A 216 13.40 -12.67 -4.40
N SER A 217 13.30 -11.51 -5.07
CA SER A 217 12.47 -10.41 -4.57
C SER A 217 10.99 -10.80 -4.46
N LEU A 218 10.22 -10.10 -3.62
CA LEU A 218 8.76 -10.32 -3.54
C LEU A 218 8.08 -10.06 -4.89
N ARG A 219 8.58 -9.12 -5.69
CA ARG A 219 8.08 -8.85 -7.04
C ARG A 219 8.26 -10.07 -7.95
N THR A 220 9.45 -10.63 -7.99
CA THR A 220 9.72 -11.85 -8.78
C THR A 220 8.87 -13.02 -8.29
N ALA A 221 8.72 -13.19 -6.96
CA ALA A 221 7.90 -14.25 -6.40
C ALA A 221 6.41 -14.12 -6.79
N THR A 222 5.87 -12.90 -6.89
CA THR A 222 4.48 -12.70 -7.36
C THR A 222 4.31 -13.14 -8.80
N PHE A 223 5.27 -12.86 -9.68
CA PHE A 223 5.25 -13.34 -11.09
C PHE A 223 5.37 -14.85 -11.17
N ILE A 224 6.25 -15.48 -10.38
CA ILE A 224 6.35 -16.94 -10.31
C ILE A 224 5.00 -17.58 -9.98
N ILE A 225 4.35 -17.11 -8.91
CA ILE A 225 3.02 -17.61 -8.51
C ILE A 225 1.98 -17.40 -9.59
N ALA A 226 1.95 -16.22 -10.22
CA ALA A 226 0.98 -15.92 -11.26
C ALA A 226 1.17 -16.84 -12.47
N CYS A 227 2.40 -17.01 -12.95
CA CYS A 227 2.72 -17.93 -14.04
C CYS A 227 2.37 -19.39 -13.73
N GLN A 228 2.72 -19.85 -12.51
CA GLN A 228 2.37 -21.21 -12.07
C GLN A 228 0.86 -21.45 -12.08
N ARG A 229 0.06 -20.49 -11.60
CA ARG A 229 -1.41 -20.60 -11.60
C ARG A 229 -1.98 -20.66 -13.01
N ILE A 230 -1.48 -19.84 -13.93
CA ILE A 230 -1.93 -19.82 -15.33
C ILE A 230 -1.56 -21.14 -16.03
N LEU A 231 -0.34 -21.60 -15.86
CA LEU A 231 0.12 -22.87 -16.44
C LEU A 231 -0.70 -24.04 -15.91
N ARG A 232 -0.90 -24.12 -14.59
CA ARG A 232 -1.71 -25.16 -13.98
C ARG A 232 -3.16 -25.14 -14.49
N ALA A 233 -3.75 -23.97 -14.65
CA ALA A 233 -5.11 -23.85 -15.18
C ALA A 233 -5.18 -24.33 -16.64
N ARG A 234 -4.15 -24.02 -17.45
CA ARG A 234 -4.03 -24.51 -18.83
C ARG A 234 -3.89 -26.04 -18.88
N ASP A 235 -3.02 -26.59 -18.05
CA ASP A 235 -2.77 -28.03 -18.03
C ASP A 235 -4.02 -28.81 -17.60
N LEU A 236 -4.78 -28.29 -16.62
CA LEU A 236 -6.06 -28.89 -16.19
C LEU A 236 -7.17 -28.82 -17.25
N ARG A 237 -7.16 -27.78 -18.09
CA ARG A 237 -8.10 -27.65 -19.22
C ARG A 237 -7.76 -28.58 -20.39
N GLY A 238 -6.50 -29.00 -20.48
CA GLY A 238 -5.95 -29.67 -21.66
C GLY A 238 -5.77 -28.73 -22.86
N LEU A 239 -5.13 -29.22 -23.89
CA LEU A 239 -5.13 -28.57 -25.21
C LEU A 239 -6.50 -28.86 -25.84
N TYR A 240 -7.27 -27.81 -26.06
CA TYR A 240 -8.45 -27.93 -26.90
C TYR A 240 -7.99 -28.10 -28.33
N PRO A 241 -8.51 -29.12 -29.08
CA PRO A 241 -8.15 -29.31 -30.48
C PRO A 241 -8.64 -28.15 -31.34
#